data_261b00c7f8b46f7b321a33960f9bf162
#
_entry.id   261b00c7f8b46f7b321a33960f9bf162
#
_cell.length_a   1.000
_cell.length_b   1.000
_cell.length_c   1.000
_cell.angle_alpha   90.00
_cell.angle_beta   90.00
_cell.angle_gamma   90.00
#
_symmetry.space_group_name_H-M   'P 1'
#
loop_
_entity.id
_entity.type
_entity.pdbx_description
1 polymer ?
#
loop_
_entity_poly.entity_id
_entity_poly.type
_entity_poly.pdbx_seq_one_letter_code
_entity_poly.pdbx_strand_id
1 'polypeptide(L)'
;VSYVAKNSPAKDAGLERGNWIMLVDGDSITKKTEERLIDGGARTLRIGKYVIVKEENNGGTEGDTENGENEEEDKEVGIIQETGDVALPAVRPVTESAIYDTNFIQLEGTDYKIAYLAYNSFTAGTAEQSEKYNNELRAFSQECKQRGINNLVLDFRYNSGGEMECVQLLADILVPADKLESPFAFLQYNDKQSAQNRDLILDSQLLQGGVNLNLPIVYIITSGTTAGAAEMLINCLKPYMKVVLIGQTTKGEYVATETFINPKYPWAVRPVVCEVFNSNGEADYSAGFKPDIAINETSYLQYYLPLGEPDEILLHTALQVIAGIVELPTPKTGTAIVRSFTTQKNLRKGLIVK
;
A
#
# COMPACT_ATOMS: atom_id res chain seq x y z
N VAL A 1 -8.12 -12.65 1.55
CA VAL A 1 -7.15 -12.03 2.47
C VAL A 1 -6.32 -11.02 1.69
N SER A 2 -6.48 -9.75 2.01
CA SER A 2 -5.77 -8.67 1.32
C SER A 2 -4.40 -8.37 1.94
N TYR A 3 -4.29 -8.60 3.24
CA TYR A 3 -3.11 -8.26 4.03
C TYR A 3 -3.04 -9.14 5.28
N VAL A 4 -1.85 -9.51 5.68
CA VAL A 4 -1.58 -10.26 6.92
C VAL A 4 -0.43 -9.57 7.66
N ALA A 5 -0.69 -9.05 8.86
CA ALA A 5 0.35 -8.41 9.65
C ALA A 5 1.47 -9.41 10.02
N LYS A 6 2.72 -9.00 9.86
CA LYS A 6 3.88 -9.81 10.31
C LYS A 6 3.78 -10.06 11.82
N ASN A 7 4.23 -11.21 12.30
CA ASN A 7 4.15 -11.62 13.70
C ASN A 7 2.72 -11.70 14.29
N SER A 8 1.71 -11.88 13.45
CA SER A 8 0.32 -12.06 13.86
C SER A 8 -0.07 -13.54 13.98
N PRO A 9 -1.10 -13.89 14.78
CA PRO A 9 -1.65 -15.23 14.79
C PRO A 9 -2.07 -15.73 13.40
N ALA A 10 -2.54 -14.83 12.55
CA ALA A 10 -2.91 -15.16 11.17
C ALA A 10 -1.68 -15.58 10.33
N LYS A 11 -0.54 -14.87 10.48
CA LYS A 11 0.72 -15.23 9.81
C LYS A 11 1.28 -16.53 10.35
N ASP A 12 1.26 -16.71 11.69
CA ASP A 12 1.71 -17.94 12.35
C ASP A 12 0.89 -19.16 11.91
N ALA A 13 -0.40 -18.96 11.62
CA ALA A 13 -1.30 -20.00 11.10
C ALA A 13 -1.12 -20.26 9.58
N GLY A 14 -0.24 -19.52 8.90
CA GLY A 14 0.01 -19.70 7.47
C GLY A 14 -0.96 -18.98 6.53
N LEU A 15 -1.77 -18.03 7.05
CA LEU A 15 -2.57 -17.17 6.17
C LEU A 15 -1.67 -16.20 5.41
N GLU A 16 -2.00 -16.02 4.13
CA GLU A 16 -1.26 -15.16 3.22
C GLU A 16 -2.23 -14.30 2.39
N ARG A 17 -1.70 -13.20 1.83
CA ARG A 17 -2.40 -12.45 0.80
C ARG A 17 -2.74 -13.37 -0.37
N GLY A 18 -3.95 -13.24 -0.91
CA GLY A 18 -4.46 -14.11 -1.97
C GLY A 18 -5.20 -15.36 -1.47
N ASN A 19 -5.16 -15.69 -0.16
CA ASN A 19 -6.05 -16.71 0.36
C ASN A 19 -7.50 -16.24 0.37
N TRP A 20 -8.41 -17.12 0.05
CA TRP A 20 -9.86 -16.91 0.12
C TRP A 20 -10.42 -17.68 1.31
N ILE A 21 -11.12 -16.99 2.20
CA ILE A 21 -11.80 -17.63 3.32
C ILE A 21 -13.16 -18.10 2.81
N MET A 22 -13.37 -19.40 2.77
CA MET A 22 -14.59 -20.03 2.25
C MET A 22 -15.58 -20.34 3.37
N LEU A 23 -15.09 -20.91 4.49
CA LEU A 23 -15.88 -21.27 5.66
C LEU A 23 -15.20 -20.78 6.93
N VAL A 24 -16.01 -20.52 7.98
CA VAL A 24 -15.56 -20.22 9.34
C VAL A 24 -16.25 -21.21 10.27
N ASP A 25 -15.46 -22.04 10.97
CA ASP A 25 -15.97 -23.10 11.87
C ASP A 25 -16.97 -24.05 11.17
N GLY A 26 -16.77 -24.32 9.87
CA GLY A 26 -17.63 -25.14 9.02
C GLY A 26 -18.82 -24.41 8.41
N ASP A 27 -19.11 -23.18 8.79
CA ASP A 27 -20.24 -22.40 8.28
C ASP A 27 -19.83 -21.47 7.14
N SER A 28 -20.70 -21.28 6.16
CA SER A 28 -20.52 -20.28 5.10
C SER A 28 -20.48 -18.85 5.67
N ILE A 29 -19.73 -17.96 5.01
CA ILE A 29 -19.61 -16.55 5.43
C ILE A 29 -20.90 -15.80 5.08
N THR A 30 -21.60 -15.36 6.11
CA THR A 30 -22.82 -14.56 6.04
C THR A 30 -22.68 -13.38 7.00
N LYS A 31 -23.65 -12.46 7.03
CA LYS A 31 -23.67 -11.37 8.03
C LYS A 31 -23.62 -11.86 9.49
N LYS A 32 -24.09 -13.08 9.78
CA LYS A 32 -24.04 -13.67 11.13
C LYS A 32 -22.69 -14.27 11.46
N THR A 33 -22.01 -14.85 10.47
CA THR A 33 -20.73 -15.53 10.67
C THR A 33 -19.54 -14.61 10.46
N GLU A 34 -19.70 -13.47 9.74
CA GLU A 34 -18.62 -12.49 9.55
C GLU A 34 -18.11 -11.91 10.88
N GLU A 35 -18.98 -11.75 11.89
CA GLU A 35 -18.58 -11.28 13.21
C GLU A 35 -17.55 -12.20 13.86
N ARG A 36 -17.57 -13.50 13.55
CA ARG A 36 -16.58 -14.46 14.06
C ARG A 36 -15.17 -14.21 13.51
N LEU A 37 -15.02 -13.49 12.39
CA LEU A 37 -13.72 -13.11 11.83
C LEU A 37 -13.08 -11.92 12.57
N ILE A 38 -13.89 -11.19 13.35
CA ILE A 38 -13.45 -9.95 14.02
C ILE A 38 -13.61 -9.99 15.54
N ASP A 39 -14.21 -11.02 16.12
CA ASP A 39 -14.44 -11.15 17.58
C ASP A 39 -13.17 -11.53 18.35
N GLY A 40 -12.13 -11.95 17.65
CA GLY A 40 -10.84 -12.29 18.24
C GLY A 40 -10.71 -13.71 18.81
N GLY A 41 -11.74 -14.54 18.71
CA GLY A 41 -11.69 -15.94 19.13
C GLY A 41 -10.85 -16.82 18.21
N ALA A 42 -10.40 -17.98 18.71
CA ALA A 42 -9.79 -19.01 17.87
C ALA A 42 -10.85 -19.59 16.90
N ARG A 43 -10.45 -19.89 15.67
CA ARG A 43 -11.35 -20.36 14.60
C ARG A 43 -10.67 -21.39 13.70
N THR A 44 -11.47 -22.22 13.07
CA THR A 44 -11.04 -23.04 11.94
C THR A 44 -11.54 -22.37 10.65
N LEU A 45 -10.62 -22.02 9.77
CA LEU A 45 -10.93 -21.40 8.49
C LEU A 45 -10.71 -22.40 7.37
N ARG A 46 -11.71 -22.68 6.53
CA ARG A 46 -11.49 -23.32 5.26
C ARG A 46 -11.07 -22.30 4.25
N ILE A 47 -9.91 -22.51 3.63
CA ILE A 47 -9.34 -21.58 2.68
C ILE A 47 -9.18 -22.17 1.28
N GLY A 48 -9.11 -21.28 0.30
CA GLY A 48 -8.83 -21.61 -1.09
C GLY A 48 -7.94 -20.57 -1.75
N LYS A 49 -7.52 -20.85 -2.98
CA LYS A 49 -6.80 -19.93 -3.86
C LYS A 49 -7.57 -19.74 -5.15
N TYR A 50 -7.49 -18.54 -5.71
CA TYR A 50 -8.00 -18.29 -7.06
C TYR A 50 -7.07 -18.95 -8.08
N VAL A 51 -7.64 -19.74 -8.97
CA VAL A 51 -6.94 -20.43 -10.06
C VAL A 51 -7.71 -20.29 -11.36
N ILE A 52 -7.00 -20.30 -12.48
CA ILE A 52 -7.59 -20.39 -13.82
C ILE A 52 -7.64 -21.85 -14.23
N VAL A 53 -8.80 -22.32 -14.63
CA VAL A 53 -9.02 -23.66 -15.16
C VAL A 53 -9.61 -23.58 -16.57
N LYS A 54 -9.30 -24.56 -17.41
CA LYS A 54 -9.98 -24.75 -18.69
C LYS A 54 -11.35 -25.33 -18.45
N GLU A 55 -12.39 -24.74 -19.02
CA GLU A 55 -13.74 -25.29 -18.98
C GLU A 55 -13.79 -26.48 -19.97
N GLU A 56 -13.86 -27.71 -19.46
CA GLU A 56 -14.10 -28.87 -20.31
C GLU A 56 -15.53 -28.78 -20.88
N ASN A 57 -15.63 -28.64 -22.19
CA ASN A 57 -16.91 -28.69 -22.91
C ASN A 57 -17.50 -30.12 -22.81
N ASN A 58 -18.21 -30.40 -21.71
CA ASN A 58 -19.04 -31.57 -21.59
C ASN A 58 -20.39 -31.36 -22.36
N GLY A 59 -20.30 -30.97 -23.61
CA GLY A 59 -21.43 -30.83 -24.52
C GLY A 59 -21.63 -32.06 -25.39
N GLY A 60 -22.12 -33.15 -24.80
CA GLY A 60 -22.65 -34.21 -25.58
C GLY A 60 -24.02 -33.87 -26.18
N THR A 61 -24.07 -33.63 -27.48
CA THR A 61 -25.16 -34.04 -28.37
C THR A 61 -24.57 -34.20 -29.76
N GLU A 62 -24.52 -35.48 -30.20
CA GLU A 62 -24.31 -35.84 -31.60
C GLU A 62 -25.33 -35.13 -32.48
N GLY A 63 -24.89 -34.29 -33.36
CA GLY A 63 -25.67 -33.69 -34.41
C GLY A 63 -24.74 -33.37 -35.58
N ASP A 64 -24.72 -34.24 -36.57
CA ASP A 64 -24.03 -34.08 -37.85
C ASP A 64 -24.28 -32.71 -38.45
N THR A 65 -23.24 -31.92 -38.66
CA THR A 65 -23.14 -31.00 -39.81
C THR A 65 -21.68 -30.79 -40.15
N GLU A 66 -21.32 -31.16 -41.37
CA GLU A 66 -20.03 -30.95 -42.01
C GLU A 66 -19.70 -29.45 -42.21
N ASN A 67 -18.39 -29.18 -42.13
CA ASN A 67 -17.68 -27.99 -42.62
C ASN A 67 -17.74 -26.71 -41.79
N GLY A 68 -16.69 -26.55 -41.05
CA GLY A 68 -16.21 -25.30 -40.46
C GLY A 68 -15.13 -25.59 -39.45
N GLU A 69 -13.88 -25.34 -39.77
CA GLU A 69 -12.78 -25.28 -38.81
C GLU A 69 -13.07 -24.12 -37.85
N ASN A 70 -13.89 -24.34 -36.83
CA ASN A 70 -13.92 -23.47 -35.65
C ASN A 70 -12.86 -24.03 -34.72
N GLU A 71 -11.73 -23.36 -34.63
CA GLU A 71 -10.84 -23.47 -33.46
C GLU A 71 -11.70 -23.05 -32.27
N GLU A 72 -12.29 -24.02 -31.57
CA GLU A 72 -12.90 -23.76 -30.24
C GLU A 72 -11.78 -23.34 -29.32
N GLU A 73 -11.63 -22.04 -29.10
CA GLU A 73 -10.77 -21.52 -28.03
C GLU A 73 -11.27 -22.11 -26.70
N ASP A 74 -10.44 -22.94 -26.06
CA ASP A 74 -10.66 -23.45 -24.71
C ASP A 74 -11.00 -22.27 -23.79
N LYS A 75 -12.22 -22.21 -23.31
CA LYS A 75 -12.68 -21.11 -22.45
C LYS A 75 -12.05 -21.27 -21.07
N GLU A 76 -11.20 -20.31 -20.71
CA GLU A 76 -10.61 -20.26 -19.38
C GLU A 76 -11.55 -19.55 -18.40
N VAL A 77 -11.80 -20.17 -17.25
CA VAL A 77 -12.62 -19.61 -16.16
C VAL A 77 -11.83 -19.58 -14.85
N GLY A 78 -12.05 -18.50 -14.07
CA GLY A 78 -11.45 -18.40 -12.75
C GLY A 78 -12.34 -19.01 -11.67
N ILE A 79 -11.78 -19.87 -10.84
CA ILE A 79 -12.47 -20.50 -9.71
C ILE A 79 -11.68 -20.34 -8.41
N ILE A 80 -12.34 -20.49 -7.27
CA ILE A 80 -11.67 -20.64 -5.98
C ILE A 80 -11.48 -22.15 -5.71
N GLN A 81 -10.26 -22.61 -5.85
CA GLN A 81 -9.89 -23.98 -5.52
C GLN A 81 -9.60 -24.09 -4.03
N GLU A 82 -10.28 -25.00 -3.36
CA GLU A 82 -10.06 -25.29 -1.93
C GLU A 82 -8.64 -25.83 -1.72
N THR A 83 -7.95 -25.32 -0.68
CA THR A 83 -6.59 -25.74 -0.32
C THR A 83 -6.50 -26.41 1.04
N GLY A 84 -7.53 -26.30 1.89
CA GLY A 84 -7.62 -26.99 3.18
C GLY A 84 -8.05 -26.10 4.33
N ASP A 85 -7.89 -26.62 5.54
CA ASP A 85 -8.26 -25.94 6.77
C ASP A 85 -7.05 -25.30 7.46
N VAL A 86 -7.25 -24.10 8.00
CA VAL A 86 -6.28 -23.36 8.81
C VAL A 86 -6.86 -23.15 10.21
N ALA A 87 -6.14 -23.61 11.22
CA ALA A 87 -6.47 -23.34 12.62
C ALA A 87 -5.94 -21.94 12.98
N LEU A 88 -6.80 -20.94 12.98
CA LEU A 88 -6.48 -19.57 13.39
C LEU A 88 -6.53 -19.47 14.91
N PRO A 89 -5.40 -19.17 15.59
CA PRO A 89 -5.41 -18.95 17.05
C PRO A 89 -6.20 -17.68 17.43
N ALA A 90 -6.55 -17.57 18.71
CA ALA A 90 -7.12 -16.34 19.25
C ALA A 90 -6.15 -15.15 19.06
N VAL A 91 -6.72 -13.95 18.93
CA VAL A 91 -5.94 -12.73 18.73
C VAL A 91 -5.03 -12.43 19.91
N ARG A 92 -3.89 -11.81 19.61
CA ARG A 92 -2.97 -11.21 20.57
C ARG A 92 -2.57 -9.81 20.06
N PRO A 93 -2.15 -8.90 20.94
CA PRO A 93 -1.58 -7.63 20.49
C PRO A 93 -0.39 -7.86 19.56
N VAL A 94 -0.35 -7.12 18.47
CA VAL A 94 0.73 -7.16 17.47
C VAL A 94 1.19 -5.73 17.21
N THR A 95 2.49 -5.50 17.32
CA THR A 95 3.10 -4.25 16.85
C THR A 95 3.44 -4.42 15.38
N GLU A 96 2.80 -3.63 14.54
CA GLU A 96 3.04 -3.63 13.11
C GLU A 96 4.25 -2.76 12.78
N SER A 97 5.13 -3.25 11.89
CA SER A 97 6.25 -2.46 11.39
C SER A 97 5.79 -1.40 10.40
N ALA A 98 6.41 -0.23 10.41
CA ALA A 98 6.19 0.80 9.39
C ALA A 98 6.60 0.29 8.01
N ILE A 99 7.74 -0.39 7.91
CA ILE A 99 8.18 -1.11 6.71
C ILE A 99 7.62 -2.52 6.75
N TYR A 100 6.70 -2.80 5.84
CA TYR A 100 6.11 -4.14 5.72
C TYR A 100 7.02 -5.08 4.96
N ASP A 101 7.52 -4.65 3.77
CA ASP A 101 8.37 -5.49 2.94
C ASP A 101 9.27 -4.66 2.03
N THR A 102 10.37 -5.27 1.60
CA THR A 102 11.32 -4.69 0.64
C THR A 102 11.74 -5.75 -0.37
N ASN A 103 11.94 -5.34 -1.61
CA ASN A 103 12.53 -6.20 -2.65
C ASN A 103 13.47 -5.39 -3.54
N PHE A 104 14.43 -6.06 -4.16
CA PHE A 104 15.38 -5.48 -5.11
C PHE A 104 15.33 -6.26 -6.41
N ILE A 105 14.97 -5.58 -7.49
CA ILE A 105 14.64 -6.17 -8.78
C ILE A 105 15.55 -5.58 -9.84
N GLN A 106 16.18 -6.44 -10.64
CA GLN A 106 16.89 -6.06 -11.84
C GLN A 106 16.03 -6.45 -13.05
N LEU A 107 15.67 -5.48 -13.90
CA LEU A 107 14.98 -5.81 -15.14
C LEU A 107 15.99 -6.34 -16.15
N GLU A 108 15.74 -7.55 -16.62
CA GLU A 108 16.60 -8.22 -17.59
C GLU A 108 16.76 -7.41 -18.88
N GLY A 109 17.97 -7.38 -19.43
CA GLY A 109 18.25 -6.63 -20.67
C GLY A 109 18.25 -5.11 -20.52
N THR A 110 18.17 -4.57 -19.30
CA THR A 110 18.18 -3.14 -19.02
C THR A 110 19.17 -2.78 -17.91
N ASP A 111 19.47 -1.47 -17.77
CA ASP A 111 20.23 -0.93 -16.64
C ASP A 111 19.32 -0.54 -15.45
N TYR A 112 18.04 -0.90 -15.47
CA TYR A 112 17.09 -0.55 -14.41
C TYR A 112 17.24 -1.48 -13.20
N LYS A 113 17.75 -0.90 -12.12
CA LYS A 113 17.85 -1.50 -10.79
C LYS A 113 16.80 -0.85 -9.90
N ILE A 114 15.82 -1.63 -9.49
CA ILE A 114 14.60 -1.14 -8.85
C ILE A 114 14.58 -1.63 -7.42
N ALA A 115 14.33 -0.71 -6.47
CA ALA A 115 13.93 -1.08 -5.13
C ALA A 115 12.41 -0.97 -5.00
N TYR A 116 11.82 -1.89 -4.27
CA TYR A 116 10.43 -1.87 -3.82
C TYR A 116 10.38 -1.71 -2.31
N LEU A 117 9.51 -0.84 -1.83
CA LEU A 117 9.29 -0.57 -0.42
C LEU A 117 7.79 -0.52 -0.11
N ALA A 118 7.26 -1.55 0.55
CA ALA A 118 5.93 -1.51 1.14
C ALA A 118 5.99 -0.80 2.50
N TYR A 119 5.48 0.44 2.54
CA TYR A 119 5.56 1.32 3.70
C TYR A 119 4.16 1.68 4.19
N ASN A 120 3.73 1.04 5.28
CA ASN A 120 2.33 1.06 5.73
C ASN A 120 2.00 2.19 6.70
N SER A 121 3.00 2.87 7.25
CA SER A 121 2.76 3.94 8.23
C SER A 121 3.97 4.86 8.37
N PHE A 122 3.71 6.15 8.40
CA PHE A 122 4.70 7.16 8.77
C PHE A 122 4.79 7.23 10.30
N THR A 123 5.61 6.38 10.87
CA THR A 123 5.84 6.26 12.32
C THR A 123 7.34 6.09 12.57
N ALA A 124 7.91 6.93 13.44
CA ALA A 124 9.35 6.95 13.70
C ALA A 124 9.83 5.65 14.39
N GLY A 125 9.02 5.10 15.28
CA GLY A 125 9.39 3.90 16.02
C GLY A 125 8.31 3.40 16.96
N THR A 126 8.73 2.74 18.04
CA THR A 126 7.88 2.22 19.12
C THR A 126 8.13 2.99 20.42
N ALA A 127 7.32 2.74 21.45
CA ALA A 127 7.52 3.36 22.76
C ALA A 127 8.90 3.00 23.36
N GLU A 128 9.41 1.80 23.09
CA GLU A 128 10.71 1.32 23.58
C GLU A 128 11.89 1.77 22.70
N GLN A 129 11.63 2.03 21.41
CA GLN A 129 12.64 2.38 20.41
C GLN A 129 12.08 3.46 19.47
N SER A 130 12.13 4.72 19.92
CA SER A 130 11.47 5.86 19.27
C SER A 130 11.88 6.12 17.82
N GLU A 131 13.10 5.74 17.42
CA GLU A 131 13.65 5.94 16.06
C GLU A 131 13.81 4.63 15.26
N LYS A 132 13.21 3.54 15.73
CA LYS A 132 13.40 2.22 15.13
C LYS A 132 13.14 2.22 13.63
N TYR A 133 11.96 2.69 13.23
CA TYR A 133 11.54 2.61 11.82
C TYR A 133 12.19 3.68 10.94
N ASN A 134 12.51 4.85 11.50
CA ASN A 134 13.34 5.84 10.81
C ASN A 134 14.74 5.28 10.54
N ASN A 135 15.33 4.54 11.49
CA ASN A 135 16.64 3.91 11.30
C ASN A 135 16.59 2.75 10.28
N GLU A 136 15.48 1.99 10.26
CA GLU A 136 15.25 0.97 9.21
C GLU A 136 15.15 1.63 7.82
N LEU A 137 14.48 2.80 7.72
CA LEU A 137 14.38 3.55 6.46
C LEU A 137 15.73 4.10 6.01
N ARG A 138 16.56 4.62 6.95
CA ARG A 138 17.92 5.06 6.69
C ARG A 138 18.81 3.90 6.20
N ALA A 139 18.71 2.74 6.86
CA ALA A 139 19.44 1.53 6.44
C ALA A 139 19.00 1.05 5.04
N PHE A 140 17.71 1.09 4.73
CA PHE A 140 17.18 0.79 3.40
C PHE A 140 17.79 1.73 2.34
N SER A 141 17.90 3.04 2.62
CA SER A 141 18.52 4.00 1.70
C SER A 141 19.99 3.69 1.43
N GLN A 142 20.75 3.27 2.47
CA GLN A 142 22.13 2.83 2.31
C GLN A 142 22.24 1.58 1.42
N GLU A 143 21.37 0.60 1.63
CA GLU A 143 21.32 -0.61 0.81
C GLU A 143 20.98 -0.29 -0.65
N CYS A 144 20.00 0.59 -0.88
CA CYS A 144 19.70 1.09 -2.23
C CYS A 144 20.93 1.69 -2.90
N LYS A 145 21.69 2.53 -2.20
CA LYS A 145 22.92 3.15 -2.72
C LYS A 145 23.98 2.11 -3.04
N GLN A 146 24.21 1.15 -2.14
CA GLN A 146 25.19 0.07 -2.33
C GLN A 146 24.88 -0.81 -3.54
N ARG A 147 23.59 -1.08 -3.78
CA ARG A 147 23.10 -1.86 -4.93
C ARG A 147 23.06 -1.05 -6.22
N GLY A 148 23.26 0.28 -6.15
CA GLY A 148 23.18 1.18 -7.29
C GLY A 148 21.75 1.32 -7.83
N ILE A 149 20.76 1.32 -6.93
CA ILE A 149 19.33 1.51 -7.27
C ILE A 149 19.15 2.84 -7.98
N ASN A 150 18.46 2.82 -9.12
CA ASN A 150 18.17 3.99 -9.94
C ASN A 150 16.67 4.23 -10.17
N ASN A 151 15.82 3.35 -9.68
CA ASN A 151 14.37 3.50 -9.64
C ASN A 151 13.81 2.99 -8.32
N LEU A 152 12.75 3.63 -7.81
CA LEU A 152 12.09 3.23 -6.57
C LEU A 152 10.58 3.15 -6.76
N VAL A 153 10.00 2.05 -6.29
CA VAL A 153 8.56 1.84 -6.17
C VAL A 153 8.20 1.87 -4.69
N LEU A 154 7.41 2.87 -4.27
CA LEU A 154 6.81 2.97 -2.95
C LEU A 154 5.40 2.38 -3.00
N ASP A 155 5.11 1.42 -2.14
CA ASP A 155 3.77 0.87 -2.02
C ASP A 155 3.05 1.45 -0.79
N PHE A 156 2.13 2.37 -1.05
CA PHE A 156 1.32 3.05 -0.06
C PHE A 156 -0.14 2.57 -0.04
N ARG A 157 -0.45 1.44 -0.70
CA ARG A 157 -1.85 0.97 -0.81
C ARG A 157 -2.52 0.73 0.55
N TYR A 158 -1.76 0.47 1.61
CA TYR A 158 -2.27 0.30 2.98
C TYR A 158 -1.82 1.42 3.92
N ASN A 159 -1.20 2.49 3.41
CA ASN A 159 -0.71 3.61 4.22
C ASN A 159 -1.81 4.65 4.46
N SER A 160 -2.31 4.72 5.67
CA SER A 160 -3.33 5.70 6.09
C SER A 160 -2.75 6.96 6.75
N GLY A 161 -1.43 7.21 6.61
CA GLY A 161 -0.79 8.41 7.11
C GLY A 161 0.17 8.19 8.29
N GLY A 162 0.33 9.22 9.12
CA GLY A 162 1.20 9.22 10.29
C GLY A 162 1.90 10.55 10.53
N GLU A 163 3.14 10.50 11.00
CA GLU A 163 3.93 11.63 11.49
C GLU A 163 4.61 12.40 10.37
N MET A 164 4.52 13.72 10.43
CA MET A 164 5.06 14.63 9.42
C MET A 164 6.59 14.57 9.31
N GLU A 165 7.30 14.39 10.43
CA GLU A 165 8.76 14.27 10.43
C GLU A 165 9.26 13.05 9.65
N CYS A 166 8.49 11.95 9.67
CA CYS A 166 8.81 10.78 8.86
C CYS A 166 8.60 11.04 7.36
N VAL A 167 7.67 11.93 7.01
CA VAL A 167 7.49 12.37 5.61
C VAL A 167 8.70 13.14 5.12
N GLN A 168 9.25 14.08 5.93
CA GLN A 168 10.46 14.82 5.61
C GLN A 168 11.65 13.89 5.39
N LEU A 169 11.90 12.95 6.31
CA LEU A 169 12.99 11.98 6.18
C LEU A 169 12.90 11.19 4.86
N LEU A 170 11.70 10.68 4.51
CA LEU A 170 11.55 9.95 3.25
C LEU A 170 11.73 10.87 2.05
N ALA A 171 11.25 12.11 2.11
CA ALA A 171 11.48 13.10 1.05
C ALA A 171 12.98 13.39 0.86
N ASP A 172 13.75 13.58 1.95
CA ASP A 172 15.20 13.84 1.91
C ASP A 172 15.97 12.66 1.30
N ILE A 173 15.50 11.43 1.51
CA ILE A 173 16.05 10.23 0.86
C ILE A 173 15.82 10.26 -0.66
N LEU A 174 14.68 10.78 -1.13
CA LEU A 174 14.22 10.65 -2.52
C LEU A 174 14.64 11.78 -3.45
N VAL A 175 14.48 13.03 -3.01
CA VAL A 175 14.60 14.23 -3.86
C VAL A 175 15.95 14.33 -4.57
N PRO A 176 16.02 15.03 -5.73
CA PRO A 176 17.31 15.40 -6.31
C PRO A 176 18.20 16.10 -5.28
N ALA A 177 19.48 15.74 -5.25
CA ALA A 177 20.41 16.18 -4.20
C ALA A 177 20.57 17.71 -4.13
N ASP A 178 20.40 18.40 -5.25
CA ASP A 178 20.43 19.87 -5.35
C ASP A 178 19.20 20.55 -4.76
N LYS A 179 18.19 19.77 -4.35
CA LYS A 179 16.94 20.25 -3.72
C LYS A 179 16.97 20.14 -2.20
N LEU A 180 17.92 19.45 -1.62
CA LEU A 180 18.12 19.48 -0.17
C LEU A 180 18.30 20.95 0.30
N GLU A 181 17.83 21.25 1.50
CA GLU A 181 17.75 22.60 2.11
C GLU A 181 16.75 23.55 1.41
N SER A 182 15.94 23.06 0.47
CA SER A 182 14.86 23.83 -0.16
C SER A 182 13.57 23.78 0.67
N PRO A 183 12.64 24.75 0.51
CA PRO A 183 11.32 24.68 1.15
C PRO A 183 10.60 23.38 0.76
N PHE A 184 10.08 22.64 1.75
CA PHE A 184 9.37 21.36 1.51
C PHE A 184 7.85 21.55 1.56
N ALA A 185 7.37 22.17 2.65
CA ALA A 185 5.97 22.43 2.87
C ALA A 185 5.77 23.69 3.70
N PHE A 186 4.58 24.29 3.61
CA PHE A 186 4.13 25.37 4.46
C PHE A 186 2.92 24.93 5.28
N LEU A 187 2.98 25.09 6.60
CA LEU A 187 1.90 24.80 7.53
C LEU A 187 1.12 26.07 7.81
N GLN A 188 -0.15 26.11 7.40
CA GLN A 188 -1.04 27.23 7.62
C GLN A 188 -2.08 26.90 8.68
N TYR A 189 -1.91 27.50 9.86
CA TYR A 189 -2.87 27.43 10.95
C TYR A 189 -4.00 28.43 10.73
N ASN A 190 -5.09 28.29 11.48
CA ASN A 190 -6.19 29.24 11.43
C ASN A 190 -5.77 30.65 11.94
N ASP A 191 -6.66 31.62 11.79
CA ASP A 191 -6.43 33.03 12.15
C ASP A 191 -5.99 33.23 13.62
N LYS A 192 -6.51 32.41 14.55
CA LYS A 192 -6.17 32.49 15.99
C LYS A 192 -4.81 31.87 16.32
N GLN A 193 -4.30 31.02 15.47
CA GLN A 193 -3.03 30.29 15.65
C GLN A 193 -2.01 30.65 14.55
N SER A 194 -2.23 31.74 13.81
CA SER A 194 -1.36 32.15 12.69
C SER A 194 0.10 32.39 13.08
N ALA A 195 0.38 32.66 14.36
CA ALA A 195 1.74 32.72 14.89
C ALA A 195 2.49 31.39 14.84
N GLN A 196 1.80 30.26 14.62
CA GLN A 196 2.39 28.92 14.46
C GLN A 196 2.66 28.57 12.99
N ASN A 197 2.27 29.44 12.05
CA ASN A 197 2.58 29.25 10.64
C ASN A 197 4.09 29.09 10.46
N ARG A 198 4.51 28.08 9.70
CA ARG A 198 5.93 27.82 9.48
C ARG A 198 6.18 27.05 8.20
N ASP A 199 7.37 27.28 7.66
CA ASP A 199 7.92 26.45 6.61
C ASP A 199 8.57 25.18 7.21
N LEU A 200 8.46 24.10 6.47
CA LEU A 200 9.29 22.91 6.61
C LEU A 200 10.28 22.91 5.46
N ILE A 201 11.51 22.55 5.73
CA ILE A 201 12.57 22.46 4.71
C ILE A 201 12.98 20.99 4.50
N LEU A 202 13.50 20.66 3.34
CA LEU A 202 14.22 19.42 3.09
C LEU A 202 15.54 19.50 3.85
N ASP A 203 15.68 18.76 4.94
CA ASP A 203 16.79 18.88 5.90
C ASP A 203 17.72 17.68 5.84
N SER A 204 18.86 17.82 5.18
CA SER A 204 19.87 16.75 5.05
C SER A 204 20.34 16.18 6.39
N GLN A 205 20.17 16.92 7.50
CA GLN A 205 20.51 16.43 8.83
C GLN A 205 19.60 15.30 9.30
N LEU A 206 18.36 15.19 8.78
CA LEU A 206 17.46 14.08 9.08
C LEU A 206 17.97 12.74 8.56
N LEU A 207 18.82 12.74 7.55
CA LEU A 207 19.42 11.51 7.01
C LEU A 207 20.22 10.73 8.06
N GLN A 208 20.97 11.40 8.96
CA GLN A 208 21.65 10.77 10.12
C GLN A 208 22.37 9.43 9.81
N GLY A 209 23.14 9.41 8.71
CA GLY A 209 23.83 8.19 8.25
C GLY A 209 23.06 7.40 7.19
N GLY A 210 21.77 7.68 6.95
CA GLY A 210 21.10 7.35 5.69
C GLY A 210 21.69 8.14 4.53
N VAL A 211 21.25 7.87 3.33
CA VAL A 211 21.75 8.54 2.13
C VAL A 211 20.63 9.09 1.25
N ASN A 212 20.90 10.21 0.61
CA ASN A 212 20.07 10.71 -0.47
C ASN A 212 20.30 9.87 -1.73
N LEU A 213 19.21 9.37 -2.33
CA LEU A 213 19.24 8.53 -3.53
C LEU A 213 19.29 9.36 -4.82
N ASN A 214 18.95 10.65 -4.74
CA ASN A 214 19.02 11.58 -5.87
C ASN A 214 18.21 11.08 -7.07
N LEU A 215 16.93 10.78 -6.85
CA LEU A 215 16.06 10.21 -7.88
C LEU A 215 15.32 11.30 -8.68
N PRO A 216 15.28 11.22 -10.01
CA PRO A 216 14.49 12.14 -10.82
C PRO A 216 13.01 11.77 -10.86
N ILE A 217 12.69 10.52 -10.57
CA ILE A 217 11.33 9.96 -10.64
C ILE A 217 11.12 9.01 -9.46
N VAL A 218 9.91 9.02 -8.90
CA VAL A 218 9.42 7.99 -7.96
C VAL A 218 8.09 7.44 -8.46
N TYR A 219 7.90 6.13 -8.31
CA TYR A 219 6.67 5.42 -8.64
C TYR A 219 5.95 5.06 -7.35
N ILE A 220 4.67 5.42 -7.22
CA ILE A 220 3.92 5.21 -5.99
C ILE A 220 2.65 4.42 -6.28
N ILE A 221 2.53 3.26 -5.65
CA ILE A 221 1.32 2.45 -5.67
C ILE A 221 0.34 3.00 -4.64
N THR A 222 -0.88 3.33 -5.07
CA THR A 222 -1.90 3.95 -4.23
C THR A 222 -3.22 3.18 -4.25
N SER A 223 -4.02 3.39 -3.21
CA SER A 223 -5.40 2.87 -3.12
C SER A 223 -6.32 3.90 -2.47
N GLY A 224 -7.61 3.61 -2.41
CA GLY A 224 -8.59 4.44 -1.69
C GLY A 224 -8.35 4.55 -0.17
N THR A 225 -7.37 3.82 0.39
CA THR A 225 -6.94 3.94 1.79
C THR A 225 -5.66 4.74 1.97
N THR A 226 -4.94 5.06 0.91
CA THR A 226 -3.78 5.94 0.93
C THR A 226 -4.21 7.34 1.36
N ALA A 227 -3.67 7.86 2.49
CA ALA A 227 -4.18 9.07 3.11
C ALA A 227 -3.10 9.87 3.87
N GLY A 228 -3.41 11.14 4.16
CA GLY A 228 -2.69 12.00 5.09
C GLY A 228 -1.20 12.15 4.78
N ALA A 229 -0.32 11.60 5.63
CA ALA A 229 1.14 11.72 5.46
C ALA A 229 1.64 11.16 4.11
N ALA A 230 1.02 10.09 3.58
CA ALA A 230 1.33 9.55 2.26
C ALA A 230 0.95 10.54 1.15
N GLU A 231 -0.19 11.22 1.28
CA GLU A 231 -0.64 12.24 0.33
C GLU A 231 0.19 13.53 0.45
N MET A 232 0.61 13.89 1.66
CA MET A 232 1.56 14.99 1.87
C MET A 232 2.88 14.73 1.13
N LEU A 233 3.43 13.52 1.23
CA LEU A 233 4.65 13.18 0.48
C LEU A 233 4.43 13.33 -1.02
N ILE A 234 3.33 12.77 -1.56
CA ILE A 234 2.98 12.89 -2.99
C ILE A 234 2.93 14.36 -3.40
N ASN A 235 2.21 15.21 -2.63
CA ASN A 235 2.06 16.63 -2.94
C ASN A 235 3.38 17.38 -2.90
N CYS A 236 4.16 17.16 -1.84
CA CYS A 236 5.38 17.94 -1.58
C CYS A 236 6.59 17.48 -2.42
N LEU A 237 6.56 16.29 -3.03
CA LEU A 237 7.58 15.86 -4.00
C LEU A 237 7.36 16.43 -5.41
N LYS A 238 6.11 16.69 -5.81
CA LYS A 238 5.77 17.16 -7.18
C LYS A 238 6.55 18.39 -7.66
N PRO A 239 6.85 19.40 -6.82
CA PRO A 239 7.68 20.54 -7.24
C PRO A 239 9.14 20.18 -7.59
N TYR A 240 9.64 19.02 -7.14
CA TYR A 240 11.06 18.69 -7.17
C TYR A 240 11.39 17.53 -8.09
N MET A 241 10.46 16.60 -8.28
CA MET A 241 10.69 15.38 -9.05
C MET A 241 9.40 14.89 -9.70
N LYS A 242 9.53 14.02 -10.69
CA LYS A 242 8.36 13.36 -11.28
C LYS A 242 7.82 12.32 -10.31
N VAL A 243 6.52 12.40 -9.99
CA VAL A 243 5.78 11.40 -9.19
C VAL A 243 4.79 10.71 -10.11
N VAL A 244 4.90 9.39 -10.25
CA VAL A 244 4.01 8.56 -11.07
C VAL A 244 3.15 7.71 -10.15
N LEU A 245 1.83 7.87 -10.22
CA LEU A 245 0.86 7.17 -9.38
C LEU A 245 0.21 6.01 -10.13
N ILE A 246 0.18 4.84 -9.48
CA ILE A 246 -0.36 3.59 -10.05
C ILE A 246 -1.37 3.01 -9.06
N GLY A 247 -2.54 2.62 -9.53
CA GLY A 247 -3.57 1.97 -8.71
C GLY A 247 -4.87 2.74 -8.64
N GLN A 248 -5.29 3.19 -7.47
CA GLN A 248 -6.58 3.88 -7.27
C GLN A 248 -6.40 5.29 -6.69
N THR A 249 -7.45 6.12 -6.86
CA THR A 249 -7.50 7.46 -6.29
C THR A 249 -7.34 7.42 -4.77
N THR A 250 -6.50 8.29 -4.23
CA THR A 250 -6.23 8.41 -2.80
C THR A 250 -7.39 9.04 -2.03
N LYS A 251 -7.27 9.17 -0.72
CA LYS A 251 -8.36 9.58 0.17
C LYS A 251 -8.71 11.07 0.09
N GLY A 252 -7.72 11.95 -0.05
CA GLY A 252 -7.90 13.41 -0.06
C GLY A 252 -7.80 14.07 1.32
N GLU A 253 -6.90 13.61 2.18
CA GLU A 253 -6.67 14.20 3.51
C GLU A 253 -5.51 15.20 3.47
N TYR A 254 -5.81 16.47 3.13
CA TYR A 254 -4.85 17.55 2.95
C TYR A 254 -4.59 18.41 4.20
N VAL A 255 -5.20 18.03 5.32
CA VAL A 255 -5.11 18.74 6.60
C VAL A 255 -4.36 17.94 7.64
N ALA A 256 -3.69 18.63 8.54
CA ALA A 256 -2.96 18.01 9.64
C ALA A 256 -3.71 18.13 10.96
N THR A 257 -3.49 17.14 11.82
CA THR A 257 -4.10 17.03 13.15
C THR A 257 -3.04 17.03 14.24
N GLU A 258 -3.40 17.46 15.44
CA GLU A 258 -2.58 17.33 16.63
C GLU A 258 -3.37 16.65 17.75
N THR A 259 -2.69 15.81 18.54
CA THR A 259 -3.32 15.08 19.64
C THR A 259 -3.14 15.82 20.97
N PHE A 260 -4.26 16.18 21.57
CA PHE A 260 -4.31 16.82 22.90
C PHE A 260 -4.82 15.79 23.93
N ILE A 261 -3.99 15.53 24.94
CA ILE A 261 -4.31 14.62 26.03
C ILE A 261 -4.50 15.42 27.31
N ASN A 262 -5.65 15.25 27.96
CA ASN A 262 -5.85 15.83 29.29
C ASN A 262 -5.53 14.75 30.35
N PRO A 263 -4.54 14.96 31.22
CA PRO A 263 -4.14 13.94 32.20
C PRO A 263 -5.21 13.65 33.27
N LYS A 264 -6.23 14.49 33.40
CA LYS A 264 -7.34 14.29 34.36
C LYS A 264 -8.44 13.37 33.84
N TYR A 265 -8.49 13.12 32.52
CA TYR A 265 -9.60 12.40 31.91
C TYR A 265 -9.06 11.33 30.95
N PRO A 266 -9.71 10.15 30.89
CA PRO A 266 -9.26 9.04 30.05
C PRO A 266 -9.66 9.20 28.56
N TRP A 267 -9.51 10.43 28.03
CA TRP A 267 -9.80 10.74 26.62
C TRP A 267 -8.77 11.69 26.03
N ALA A 268 -8.62 11.62 24.74
CA ALA A 268 -7.84 12.55 23.95
C ALA A 268 -8.69 13.10 22.81
N VAL A 269 -8.40 14.32 22.37
CA VAL A 269 -8.99 14.92 21.18
C VAL A 269 -7.91 15.12 20.12
N ARG A 270 -8.28 14.95 18.86
CA ARG A 270 -7.40 15.15 17.71
C ARG A 270 -8.08 16.06 16.68
N PRO A 271 -8.12 17.38 16.93
CA PRO A 271 -8.66 18.34 15.98
C PRO A 271 -7.73 18.50 14.77
N VAL A 272 -8.31 18.95 13.65
CA VAL A 272 -7.56 19.58 12.57
C VAL A 272 -6.98 20.89 13.07
N VAL A 273 -5.67 21.10 12.84
CA VAL A 273 -4.95 22.29 13.31
C VAL A 273 -4.41 23.18 12.19
N CYS A 274 -4.04 22.58 11.04
CA CYS A 274 -3.52 23.35 9.91
C CYS A 274 -3.79 22.67 8.57
N GLU A 275 -3.73 23.44 7.50
CA GLU A 275 -3.57 22.97 6.12
C GLU A 275 -2.09 22.87 5.78
N VAL A 276 -1.76 21.94 4.85
CA VAL A 276 -0.39 21.69 4.42
C VAL A 276 -0.26 21.96 2.93
N PHE A 277 0.51 22.96 2.60
CA PHE A 277 0.81 23.36 1.23
C PHE A 277 2.19 22.86 0.82
N ASN A 278 2.37 22.49 -0.45
CA ASN A 278 3.70 22.23 -1.01
C ASN A 278 4.46 23.55 -1.24
N SER A 279 5.70 23.45 -1.71
CA SER A 279 6.54 24.65 -1.97
C SER A 279 6.02 25.57 -3.08
N ASN A 280 5.07 25.13 -3.90
CA ASN A 280 4.35 25.96 -4.88
C ASN A 280 3.09 26.62 -4.29
N GLY A 281 2.74 26.36 -3.03
CA GLY A 281 1.51 26.85 -2.40
C GLY A 281 0.26 26.06 -2.80
N GLU A 282 0.39 24.79 -3.18
CA GLU A 282 -0.72 23.92 -3.62
C GLU A 282 -1.12 22.95 -2.50
N ALA A 283 -2.45 22.81 -2.26
CA ALA A 283 -3.06 21.88 -1.30
C ALA A 283 -4.40 21.31 -1.80
N ASP A 284 -4.73 21.47 -3.07
CA ASP A 284 -6.04 21.20 -3.65
C ASP A 284 -6.27 19.73 -4.04
N TYR A 285 -5.95 18.81 -3.13
CA TYR A 285 -6.18 17.38 -3.32
C TYR A 285 -7.26 16.79 -2.39
N SER A 286 -8.25 17.59 -2.00
CA SER A 286 -9.36 17.14 -1.14
C SER A 286 -10.23 16.01 -1.75
N ALA A 287 -10.18 15.83 -3.08
CA ALA A 287 -10.80 14.71 -3.79
C ALA A 287 -9.85 13.50 -3.97
N GLY A 288 -8.65 13.57 -3.40
CA GLY A 288 -7.57 12.60 -3.59
C GLY A 288 -6.80 12.82 -4.89
N PHE A 289 -5.62 12.22 -4.96
CA PHE A 289 -4.82 12.18 -6.18
C PHE A 289 -5.34 11.06 -7.08
N LYS A 290 -5.70 11.39 -8.30
CA LYS A 290 -6.01 10.40 -9.34
C LYS A 290 -4.71 9.75 -9.80
N PRO A 291 -4.66 8.41 -9.95
CA PRO A 291 -3.48 7.75 -10.47
C PRO A 291 -3.27 8.08 -11.96
N ASP A 292 -2.01 8.11 -12.39
CA ASP A 292 -1.63 8.20 -13.80
C ASP A 292 -2.04 6.92 -14.55
N ILE A 293 -1.93 5.77 -13.84
CA ILE A 293 -2.35 4.46 -14.35
C ILE A 293 -3.36 3.86 -13.37
N ALA A 294 -4.63 3.91 -13.77
CA ALA A 294 -5.74 3.43 -12.95
C ALA A 294 -5.90 1.91 -13.05
N ILE A 295 -5.68 1.22 -11.93
CA ILE A 295 -5.85 -0.23 -11.81
C ILE A 295 -6.58 -0.56 -10.52
N ASN A 296 -7.61 -1.41 -10.63
CA ASN A 296 -8.22 -2.05 -9.48
C ASN A 296 -7.68 -3.48 -9.37
N GLU A 297 -6.84 -3.75 -8.39
CA GLU A 297 -6.21 -5.06 -8.18
C GLU A 297 -7.23 -6.20 -8.06
N THR A 298 -8.44 -5.93 -7.55
CA THR A 298 -9.50 -6.94 -7.42
C THR A 298 -10.12 -7.37 -8.76
N SER A 299 -9.81 -6.68 -9.84
CA SER A 299 -10.19 -7.08 -11.19
C SER A 299 -9.20 -8.07 -11.82
N TYR A 300 -8.08 -8.34 -11.15
CA TYR A 300 -6.97 -9.18 -11.64
C TYR A 300 -6.62 -10.26 -10.62
N LEU A 301 -7.60 -11.06 -10.20
CA LEU A 301 -7.45 -12.01 -9.10
C LEU A 301 -6.35 -13.05 -9.32
N GLN A 302 -6.04 -13.41 -10.57
CA GLN A 302 -4.94 -14.31 -10.93
C GLN A 302 -3.56 -13.74 -10.57
N TYR A 303 -3.44 -12.41 -10.47
CA TYR A 303 -2.22 -11.69 -10.09
C TYR A 303 -2.30 -11.06 -8.70
N TYR A 304 -3.25 -11.54 -7.87
CA TYR A 304 -3.40 -11.09 -6.49
C TYR A 304 -2.42 -11.82 -5.57
N LEU A 305 -1.13 -11.59 -5.84
CA LEU A 305 0.00 -12.27 -5.23
C LEU A 305 0.50 -11.54 -3.95
N PRO A 306 1.41 -12.13 -3.17
CA PRO A 306 2.06 -11.46 -2.06
C PRO A 306 2.69 -10.13 -2.48
N LEU A 307 2.74 -9.17 -1.53
CA LEU A 307 3.38 -7.87 -1.78
C LEU A 307 4.87 -8.07 -2.03
N GLY A 308 5.43 -7.31 -2.98
CA GLY A 308 6.83 -7.42 -3.37
C GLY A 308 7.14 -8.48 -4.42
N GLU A 309 6.19 -9.33 -4.77
CA GLU A 309 6.35 -10.26 -5.90
C GLU A 309 6.28 -9.50 -7.23
N PRO A 310 7.26 -9.67 -8.14
CA PRO A 310 7.30 -8.94 -9.40
C PRO A 310 6.07 -9.12 -10.30
N ASP A 311 5.40 -10.25 -10.18
CA ASP A 311 4.19 -10.59 -10.94
C ASP A 311 2.89 -10.12 -10.26
N GLU A 312 2.98 -9.51 -9.06
CA GLU A 312 1.81 -8.88 -8.42
C GLU A 312 1.35 -7.68 -9.26
N ILE A 313 0.05 -7.59 -9.53
CA ILE A 313 -0.49 -6.73 -10.59
C ILE A 313 -0.03 -5.26 -10.51
N LEU A 314 0.01 -4.64 -9.34
CA LEU A 314 0.38 -3.24 -9.21
C LEU A 314 1.89 -3.05 -9.29
N LEU A 315 2.68 -3.95 -8.70
CA LEU A 315 4.12 -3.94 -8.83
C LEU A 315 4.55 -4.28 -10.26
N HIS A 316 3.96 -5.31 -10.87
CA HIS A 316 4.19 -5.65 -12.28
C HIS A 316 3.94 -4.45 -13.20
N THR A 317 2.82 -3.74 -13.00
CA THR A 317 2.54 -2.52 -13.77
C THR A 317 3.59 -1.44 -13.56
N ALA A 318 4.04 -1.23 -12.31
CA ALA A 318 5.10 -0.26 -12.04
C ALA A 318 6.42 -0.64 -12.76
N LEU A 319 6.77 -1.93 -12.79
CA LEU A 319 7.95 -2.43 -13.50
C LEU A 319 7.84 -2.20 -15.01
N GLN A 320 6.67 -2.45 -15.60
CA GLN A 320 6.40 -2.17 -17.01
C GLN A 320 6.52 -0.69 -17.34
N VAL A 321 5.95 0.19 -16.49
CA VAL A 321 6.06 1.65 -16.69
C VAL A 321 7.51 2.11 -16.63
N ILE A 322 8.31 1.55 -15.72
CA ILE A 322 9.76 1.82 -15.64
C ILE A 322 10.46 1.36 -16.92
N ALA A 323 10.08 0.20 -17.47
CA ALA A 323 10.61 -0.32 -18.72
C ALA A 323 10.15 0.46 -19.98
N GLY A 324 9.20 1.38 -19.83
CA GLY A 324 8.59 2.10 -20.96
C GLY A 324 7.59 1.25 -21.75
N ILE A 325 7.11 0.16 -21.20
CA ILE A 325 6.12 -0.76 -21.77
C ILE A 325 4.84 -0.57 -20.96
N VAL A 326 3.70 -0.35 -21.61
CA VAL A 326 2.41 -0.23 -20.94
C VAL A 326 1.44 -1.25 -21.57
N GLU A 327 1.65 -2.50 -21.25
CA GLU A 327 0.73 -3.58 -21.60
C GLU A 327 0.11 -4.14 -20.31
N LEU A 328 -1.16 -3.79 -20.08
CA LEU A 328 -1.90 -4.35 -18.95
C LEU A 328 -2.42 -5.74 -19.30
N PRO A 329 -2.27 -6.73 -18.41
CA PRO A 329 -2.88 -8.03 -18.63
C PRO A 329 -4.41 -7.87 -18.74
N THR A 330 -5.03 -8.67 -19.58
CA THR A 330 -6.49 -8.68 -19.71
C THR A 330 -7.11 -9.27 -18.43
N PRO A 331 -8.07 -8.56 -17.79
CA PRO A 331 -8.79 -9.13 -16.67
C PRO A 331 -9.53 -10.39 -17.10
N LYS A 332 -9.28 -11.52 -16.44
CA LYS A 332 -10.05 -12.74 -16.69
C LYS A 332 -11.30 -12.72 -15.82
N THR A 333 -12.46 -12.74 -16.47
CA THR A 333 -13.75 -12.75 -15.79
C THR A 333 -13.97 -14.12 -15.14
N GLY A 334 -14.03 -14.12 -13.81
CA GLY A 334 -14.40 -15.31 -13.03
C GLY A 334 -15.72 -15.08 -12.31
N THR A 335 -16.39 -16.15 -11.93
CA THR A 335 -17.65 -16.13 -11.17
C THR A 335 -17.46 -15.81 -9.68
N ALA A 336 -16.24 -15.54 -9.24
CA ALA A 336 -15.93 -15.25 -7.85
C ALA A 336 -16.51 -13.90 -7.43
N ILE A 337 -17.49 -13.93 -6.51
CA ILE A 337 -18.02 -12.72 -5.87
C ILE A 337 -17.05 -12.29 -4.77
N VAL A 338 -16.31 -11.21 -5.02
CA VAL A 338 -15.43 -10.61 -4.01
C VAL A 338 -16.29 -9.92 -2.95
N ARG A 339 -16.29 -10.44 -1.73
CA ARG A 339 -16.80 -9.73 -0.56
C ARG A 339 -15.62 -9.33 0.31
N SER A 340 -15.45 -8.03 0.51
CA SER A 340 -14.42 -7.49 1.40
C SER A 340 -15.01 -7.26 2.78
N PHE A 341 -14.32 -7.80 3.81
CA PHE A 341 -14.60 -7.52 5.21
C PHE A 341 -13.42 -6.75 5.79
N THR A 342 -13.70 -5.64 6.45
CA THR A 342 -12.67 -4.90 7.18
C THR A 342 -12.61 -5.44 8.59
N THR A 343 -11.59 -6.22 8.91
CA THR A 343 -11.36 -6.83 10.23
C THR A 343 -10.83 -5.85 11.28
N GLN A 344 -10.45 -4.64 10.87
CA GLN A 344 -10.05 -3.56 11.77
C GLN A 344 -10.92 -2.34 11.49
N LYS A 345 -11.43 -1.70 12.56
CA LYS A 345 -11.77 -0.29 12.49
C LYS A 345 -10.43 0.43 12.29
N ASN A 346 -10.09 0.72 11.05
CA ASN A 346 -8.93 1.53 10.74
C ASN A 346 -9.10 2.88 11.46
N LEU A 347 -8.44 3.01 12.60
CA LEU A 347 -8.24 4.31 13.21
C LEU A 347 -7.40 5.07 12.18
N ARG A 348 -8.03 6.00 11.48
CA ARG A 348 -7.34 6.85 10.51
C ARG A 348 -6.17 7.51 11.20
N LYS A 349 -4.97 7.29 10.70
CA LYS A 349 -3.79 7.98 11.19
C LYS A 349 -3.79 9.43 10.71
N GLY A 350 -4.19 9.65 9.46
CA GLY A 350 -4.16 10.96 8.85
C GLY A 350 -2.75 11.55 8.83
N LEU A 351 -2.65 12.86 8.83
CA LEU A 351 -1.39 13.59 8.99
C LEU A 351 -1.31 14.15 10.41
N ILE A 352 -0.22 13.85 11.13
CA ILE A 352 -0.03 14.23 12.53
C ILE A 352 1.14 15.21 12.62
N VAL A 353 0.86 16.38 13.20
CA VAL A 353 1.86 17.34 13.68
C VAL A 353 2.20 16.97 15.12
N LYS A 354 3.48 16.90 15.44
CA LYS A 354 3.98 16.79 16.82
C LYS A 354 4.37 18.15 17.37
#